data_7cec000654889fdacdda8d0f8dea65ec
#
_entry.id   7cec000654889fdacdda8d0f8dea65ec
#
_cell.length_a   1.000
_cell.length_b   1.000
_cell.length_c   1.000
_cell.angle_alpha   90.00
_cell.angle_beta   90.00
_cell.angle_gamma   90.00
#
_symmetry.space_group_name_H-M   'P 1'
#
loop_
_entity.id
_entity.type
_entity.pdbx_description
1 polymer ?
#
loop_
_entity_poly.entity_id
_entity_poly.type
_entity_poly.pdbx_seq_one_letter_code
_entity_poly.pdbx_strand_id
1 'polypeptide(L)'
;MLRRAGILLRPDEAANLEIADLGLGDLEHVGLQIVVYVNTERCCAKELVLLPRQICPEHRHPPIRDYPGKEETFRCRYGRIYLYVPGPKTTNPHAVIPESRKSNFTVWHEVELNPGDQCTLRPDTPHWFQAGPEGAIVSEFSTKSIDEADVFTDPEIKR
;
A
#
# COMPACT_ATOMS: atom_id res chain seq x y z
N MET A 1 -16.74 -0.77 3.19
CA MET A 1 -15.73 -1.85 3.32
C MET A 1 -15.38 -2.08 4.77
N LEU A 2 -14.87 -1.12 5.55
CA LEU A 2 -14.43 -1.26 6.94
C LEU A 2 -15.45 -1.98 7.85
N ARG A 3 -16.73 -1.58 7.82
CA ARG A 3 -17.78 -2.26 8.59
C ARG A 3 -17.95 -3.75 8.23
N ARG A 4 -17.79 -4.11 6.95
CA ARG A 4 -17.86 -5.52 6.50
C ARG A 4 -16.68 -6.34 7.02
N ALA A 5 -15.54 -5.70 7.19
CA ALA A 5 -14.34 -6.30 7.77
C ALA A 5 -14.35 -6.34 9.31
N GLY A 6 -15.42 -5.84 9.96
CA GLY A 6 -15.51 -5.75 11.41
C GLY A 6 -14.62 -4.67 12.02
N ILE A 7 -14.14 -3.72 11.21
CA ILE A 7 -13.30 -2.62 11.64
C ILE A 7 -14.20 -1.42 11.96
N LEU A 8 -14.17 -1.01 13.23
CA LEU A 8 -14.92 0.14 13.73
C LEU A 8 -14.00 1.37 13.75
N LEU A 9 -14.47 2.44 13.15
CA LEU A 9 -13.80 3.75 13.24
C LEU A 9 -14.48 4.61 14.30
N ARG A 10 -13.69 5.31 15.06
CA ARG A 10 -14.15 6.41 15.90
C ARG A 10 -14.51 7.61 15.00
N PRO A 11 -15.38 8.53 15.46
CA PRO A 11 -15.73 9.72 14.68
C PRO A 11 -14.52 10.57 14.24
N ASP A 12 -13.54 10.70 15.13
CA ASP A 12 -12.29 11.43 14.85
C ASP A 12 -11.41 10.73 13.81
N GLU A 13 -11.31 9.40 13.85
CA GLU A 13 -10.58 8.62 12.82
C GLU A 13 -11.27 8.74 11.46
N ALA A 14 -12.59 8.70 11.44
CA ALA A 14 -13.35 8.86 10.20
C ALA A 14 -13.22 10.28 9.61
N ALA A 15 -13.13 11.31 10.47
CA ALA A 15 -12.96 12.70 10.06
C ALA A 15 -11.53 12.98 9.52
N ASN A 16 -10.54 12.21 9.98
CA ASN A 16 -9.14 12.33 9.59
C ASN A 16 -8.70 11.27 8.58
N LEU A 17 -9.65 10.64 7.90
CA LEU A 17 -9.32 9.69 6.81
C LEU A 17 -8.50 10.41 5.73
N GLU A 18 -7.30 9.92 5.48
CA GLU A 18 -6.46 10.43 4.40
C GLU A 18 -6.89 9.83 3.06
N ILE A 19 -6.99 10.67 2.04
CA ILE A 19 -7.22 10.26 0.65
C ILE A 19 -5.96 10.54 -0.14
N ALA A 20 -5.20 9.49 -0.44
CA ALA A 20 -3.96 9.59 -1.19
C ALA A 20 -4.24 9.36 -2.69
N ASP A 21 -4.59 10.43 -3.41
CA ASP A 21 -4.74 10.42 -4.88
C ASP A 21 -3.40 10.62 -5.61
N LEU A 22 -2.34 10.92 -4.84
CA LEU A 22 -0.97 11.04 -5.32
C LEU A 22 -0.77 12.10 -6.42
N GLY A 23 -1.71 13.05 -6.51
CA GLY A 23 -1.70 14.11 -7.51
C GLY A 23 -1.98 13.64 -8.95
N LEU A 24 -2.43 12.40 -9.12
CA LEU A 24 -2.70 11.80 -10.43
C LEU A 24 -4.12 12.08 -10.94
N GLY A 25 -5.04 12.50 -10.06
CA GLY A 25 -6.45 12.74 -10.42
C GLY A 25 -7.21 11.48 -10.86
N ASP A 26 -6.71 10.30 -10.49
CA ASP A 26 -7.25 8.98 -10.90
C ASP A 26 -7.43 8.06 -9.67
N LEU A 27 -8.01 8.60 -8.61
CA LEU A 27 -8.16 7.87 -7.33
C LEU A 27 -8.91 6.55 -7.47
N GLU A 28 -9.79 6.42 -8.44
CA GLU A 28 -10.54 5.18 -8.66
C GLU A 28 -9.62 4.01 -9.00
N HIS A 29 -8.53 4.28 -9.74
CA HIS A 29 -7.60 3.25 -10.19
C HIS A 29 -6.27 3.25 -9.45
N VAL A 30 -5.75 4.45 -9.10
CA VAL A 30 -4.43 4.60 -8.47
C VAL A 30 -4.55 5.49 -7.24
N GLY A 31 -4.11 4.98 -6.11
CA GLY A 31 -4.18 5.64 -4.83
C GLY A 31 -4.70 4.71 -3.74
N LEU A 32 -5.00 5.26 -2.57
CA LEU A 32 -5.58 4.52 -1.45
C LEU A 32 -6.21 5.47 -0.43
N GLN A 33 -7.01 4.92 0.46
CA GLN A 33 -7.59 5.61 1.59
C GLN A 33 -6.94 5.07 2.86
N ILE A 34 -6.48 5.95 3.74
CA ILE A 34 -5.65 5.58 4.89
C ILE A 34 -6.30 6.04 6.18
N VAL A 35 -6.43 5.13 7.14
CA VAL A 35 -6.75 5.43 8.52
C VAL A 35 -5.48 5.27 9.35
N VAL A 36 -4.95 6.35 9.89
CA VAL A 36 -3.78 6.30 10.77
C VAL A 36 -4.23 6.13 12.21
N TYR A 37 -3.90 5.02 12.84
CA TYR A 37 -4.17 4.80 14.27
C TYR A 37 -3.10 5.42 15.15
N VAL A 38 -1.85 5.27 14.74
CA VAL A 38 -0.68 5.77 15.46
C VAL A 38 0.50 5.93 14.50
N ASN A 39 1.28 6.98 14.68
CA ASN A 39 2.60 7.13 14.07
C ASN A 39 3.49 7.87 15.07
N THR A 40 4.43 7.15 15.64
CA THR A 40 5.38 7.65 16.66
C THR A 40 6.82 7.46 16.19
N GLU A 41 7.79 7.85 17.03
CA GLU A 41 9.20 7.59 16.71
C GLU A 41 9.55 6.09 16.59
N ARG A 42 8.71 5.20 17.12
CA ARG A 42 9.04 3.77 17.21
C ARG A 42 8.13 2.86 16.42
N CYS A 43 6.90 3.26 16.16
CA CYS A 43 5.93 2.42 15.48
C CYS A 43 4.88 3.25 14.73
N CYS A 44 4.35 2.64 13.68
CA CYS A 44 3.20 3.13 12.95
C CYS A 44 2.19 1.99 12.77
N ALA A 45 0.89 2.30 12.84
CA ALA A 45 -0.17 1.37 12.48
C ALA A 45 -1.26 2.10 11.70
N LYS A 46 -1.64 1.53 10.57
CA LYS A 46 -2.62 2.09 9.63
C LYS A 46 -3.57 1.00 9.13
N GLU A 47 -4.76 1.41 8.69
CA GLU A 47 -5.56 0.61 7.76
C GLU A 47 -5.50 1.24 6.38
N LEU A 48 -5.09 0.46 5.40
CA LEU A 48 -5.07 0.82 4.00
C LEU A 48 -6.33 0.25 3.35
N VAL A 49 -7.19 1.12 2.85
CA VAL A 49 -8.43 0.73 2.18
C VAL A 49 -8.27 0.98 0.70
N LEU A 50 -8.47 -0.07 -0.10
CA LEU A 50 -8.39 0.00 -1.56
C LEU A 50 -9.74 -0.33 -2.17
N LEU A 51 -10.16 0.49 -3.12
CA LEU A 51 -11.32 0.24 -3.96
C LEU A 51 -11.10 -1.01 -4.85
N PRO A 52 -12.15 -1.57 -5.46
CA PRO A 52 -11.99 -2.69 -6.38
C PRO A 52 -10.92 -2.40 -7.45
N ARG A 53 -9.89 -3.26 -7.51
CA ARG A 53 -8.75 -3.17 -8.43
C ARG A 53 -7.89 -1.90 -8.33
N GLN A 54 -8.08 -1.11 -7.29
CA GLN A 54 -7.23 0.07 -7.03
C GLN A 54 -5.79 -0.36 -6.76
N ILE A 55 -4.85 0.44 -7.25
CA ILE A 55 -3.41 0.19 -7.17
C ILE A 55 -2.79 1.17 -6.17
N CYS A 56 -2.05 0.64 -5.21
CA CYS A 56 -1.01 1.39 -4.52
C CYS A 56 0.25 1.32 -5.38
N PRO A 57 0.71 2.43 -5.98
CA PRO A 57 1.77 2.41 -6.97
C PRO A 57 3.13 2.04 -6.39
N GLU A 58 4.05 1.64 -7.26
CA GLU A 58 5.38 1.20 -6.85
C GLU A 58 6.15 2.32 -6.15
N HIS A 59 6.60 2.01 -4.95
CA HIS A 59 7.41 2.89 -4.13
C HIS A 59 8.35 2.08 -3.22
N ARG A 60 9.22 2.80 -2.55
CA ARG A 60 10.12 2.26 -1.53
C ARG A 60 10.35 3.30 -0.43
N HIS A 61 10.74 2.84 0.74
CA HIS A 61 10.99 3.66 1.92
C HIS A 61 12.49 3.66 2.23
N PRO A 62 13.27 4.57 1.63
CA PRO A 62 14.72 4.54 1.72
C PRO A 62 15.22 4.98 3.10
N PRO A 63 16.47 4.64 3.44
CA PRO A 63 17.15 5.21 4.59
C PRO A 63 17.26 6.74 4.48
N ILE A 64 17.12 7.43 5.64
CA ILE A 64 17.23 8.89 5.72
C ILE A 64 18.13 9.22 6.90
N ARG A 65 19.32 9.74 6.64
CA ARG A 65 20.32 10.01 7.70
C ARG A 65 20.55 8.76 8.56
N ASP A 66 20.26 8.86 9.88
CA ASP A 66 20.41 7.75 10.83
C ASP A 66 19.19 6.82 10.90
N TYR A 67 18.12 7.14 10.17
CA TYR A 67 16.93 6.29 10.07
C TYR A 67 17.10 5.25 8.95
N PRO A 68 17.02 3.95 9.25
CA PRO A 68 17.34 2.88 8.28
C PRO A 68 16.28 2.70 7.17
N GLY A 69 15.22 3.47 7.18
CA GLY A 69 14.04 3.29 6.34
C GLY A 69 12.95 2.52 7.07
N LYS A 70 11.75 2.51 6.49
CA LYS A 70 10.58 1.87 7.08
C LYS A 70 10.60 0.35 6.82
N GLU A 71 10.58 -0.45 7.89
CA GLU A 71 10.19 -1.85 7.86
C GLU A 71 8.68 -1.92 8.08
N GLU A 72 7.96 -2.69 7.28
CA GLU A 72 6.52 -2.76 7.33
C GLU A 72 5.99 -4.17 7.12
N THR A 73 4.87 -4.47 7.78
CA THR A 73 4.14 -5.73 7.63
C THR A 73 2.73 -5.43 7.16
N PHE A 74 2.36 -5.96 6.01
CA PHE A 74 1.00 -5.94 5.50
C PHE A 74 0.26 -7.20 5.95
N ARG A 75 -0.92 -7.04 6.55
CA ARG A 75 -1.83 -8.12 6.88
C ARG A 75 -3.16 -7.89 6.21
N CYS A 76 -3.56 -8.78 5.31
CA CYS A 76 -4.86 -8.69 4.66
C CYS A 76 -5.98 -8.94 5.68
N ARG A 77 -6.97 -8.05 5.73
CA ARG A 77 -8.12 -8.12 6.63
C ARG A 77 -9.43 -8.42 5.91
N TYR A 78 -9.53 -7.94 4.67
CA TYR A 78 -10.73 -8.10 3.85
C TYR A 78 -10.35 -8.09 2.37
N GLY A 79 -11.10 -8.83 1.56
CA GLY A 79 -10.85 -8.94 0.14
C GLY A 79 -9.56 -9.72 -0.13
N ARG A 80 -8.77 -9.22 -1.05
CA ARG A 80 -7.49 -9.83 -1.45
C ARG A 80 -6.57 -8.75 -1.95
N ILE A 81 -5.27 -8.87 -1.71
CA ILE A 81 -4.27 -8.06 -2.40
C ILE A 81 -3.25 -8.94 -3.13
N TYR A 82 -2.80 -8.45 -4.25
CA TYR A 82 -1.68 -8.96 -5.01
C TYR A 82 -0.51 -8.00 -4.78
N LEU A 83 0.40 -8.41 -3.89
CA LEU A 83 1.60 -7.67 -3.54
C LEU A 83 2.73 -8.07 -4.48
N TYR A 84 3.43 -7.09 -5.02
CA TYR A 84 4.55 -7.29 -5.93
C TYR A 84 5.84 -6.77 -5.32
N VAL A 85 6.87 -7.61 -5.34
CA VAL A 85 8.16 -7.37 -4.70
C VAL A 85 9.30 -7.85 -5.61
N PRO A 86 10.58 -7.54 -5.30
CA PRO A 86 11.72 -8.13 -6.00
C PRO A 86 11.72 -9.66 -5.92
N GLY A 87 12.03 -10.30 -7.04
CA GLY A 87 12.09 -11.75 -7.17
C GLY A 87 11.86 -12.22 -8.60
N PRO A 88 11.78 -13.53 -8.83
CA PRO A 88 11.44 -14.07 -10.15
C PRO A 88 10.09 -13.57 -10.61
N LYS A 89 10.02 -13.03 -11.83
CA LYS A 89 8.77 -12.50 -12.39
C LYS A 89 7.70 -13.59 -12.45
N THR A 90 6.53 -13.30 -11.91
CA THR A 90 5.35 -14.18 -12.01
C THR A 90 4.87 -14.24 -13.46
N THR A 91 4.66 -15.45 -13.98
CA THR A 91 4.36 -15.70 -15.40
C THR A 91 3.00 -15.13 -15.81
N ASN A 92 2.00 -15.28 -14.96
CA ASN A 92 0.63 -14.79 -15.20
C ASN A 92 0.17 -13.98 -13.97
N PRO A 93 0.61 -12.74 -13.81
CA PRO A 93 0.24 -11.93 -12.67
C PRO A 93 -1.26 -11.58 -12.72
N HIS A 94 -1.89 -11.52 -11.55
CA HIS A 94 -3.31 -11.17 -11.43
C HIS A 94 -3.58 -9.67 -11.62
N ALA A 95 -2.56 -8.83 -11.43
CA ALA A 95 -2.72 -7.39 -11.57
C ALA A 95 -2.98 -6.99 -13.03
N VAL A 96 -3.91 -6.07 -13.17
CA VAL A 96 -4.23 -5.42 -14.43
C VAL A 96 -3.83 -3.96 -14.31
N ILE A 97 -2.80 -3.59 -15.04
CA ILE A 97 -2.25 -2.22 -15.05
C ILE A 97 -2.56 -1.56 -16.39
N PRO A 98 -3.02 -0.30 -16.39
CA PRO A 98 -3.15 0.46 -17.64
C PRO A 98 -1.83 0.47 -18.40
N GLU A 99 -1.87 0.22 -19.72
CA GLU A 99 -0.67 0.10 -20.55
C GLU A 99 0.21 1.37 -20.48
N SER A 100 -0.41 2.55 -20.38
CA SER A 100 0.27 3.84 -20.23
C SER A 100 1.11 3.97 -18.95
N ARG A 101 0.80 3.19 -17.89
CA ARG A 101 1.51 3.25 -16.61
C ARG A 101 2.43 2.06 -16.36
N LYS A 102 2.43 1.08 -17.24
CA LYS A 102 3.11 -0.20 -17.04
C LYS A 102 4.62 -0.07 -16.87
N SER A 103 5.23 0.93 -17.50
CA SER A 103 6.65 1.25 -17.37
C SER A 103 7.05 1.70 -15.95
N ASN A 104 6.09 2.13 -15.14
CA ASN A 104 6.30 2.63 -13.79
C ASN A 104 6.30 1.52 -12.72
N PHE A 105 6.27 0.24 -13.16
CA PHE A 105 6.30 -0.93 -12.28
C PHE A 105 7.48 -1.82 -12.68
N THR A 106 8.47 -1.92 -11.78
CA THR A 106 9.73 -2.61 -12.05
C THR A 106 9.82 -3.99 -11.41
N VAL A 107 9.08 -4.24 -10.32
CA VAL A 107 9.05 -5.52 -9.62
C VAL A 107 7.75 -6.28 -9.90
N TRP A 108 7.88 -7.61 -10.16
CA TRP A 108 6.77 -8.44 -10.65
C TRP A 108 6.71 -9.83 -10.03
N HIS A 109 7.37 -10.05 -8.90
CA HIS A 109 7.17 -11.26 -8.11
C HIS A 109 5.94 -11.09 -7.26
N GLU A 110 4.87 -11.82 -7.60
CA GLU A 110 3.58 -11.71 -6.94
C GLU A 110 3.51 -12.55 -5.67
N VAL A 111 3.03 -11.93 -4.60
CA VAL A 111 2.65 -12.56 -3.35
C VAL A 111 1.15 -12.28 -3.14
N GLU A 112 0.33 -13.30 -3.28
CA GLU A 112 -1.10 -13.19 -3.00
C GLU A 112 -1.35 -13.24 -1.49
N LEU A 113 -2.08 -12.26 -0.95
CA LEU A 113 -2.49 -12.24 0.45
C LEU A 113 -4.01 -12.27 0.56
N ASN A 114 -4.52 -13.34 1.14
CA ASN A 114 -5.91 -13.53 1.50
C ASN A 114 -6.15 -13.08 2.96
N PRO A 115 -7.39 -12.92 3.42
CA PRO A 115 -7.66 -12.54 4.81
C PRO A 115 -6.97 -13.46 5.82
N GLY A 116 -6.12 -12.86 6.66
CA GLY A 116 -5.27 -13.56 7.62
C GLY A 116 -3.82 -13.73 7.18
N ASP A 117 -3.53 -13.70 5.88
CA ASP A 117 -2.15 -13.76 5.38
C ASP A 117 -1.43 -12.42 5.62
N GLN A 118 -0.11 -12.51 5.77
CA GLN A 118 0.75 -11.34 5.98
C GLN A 118 2.11 -11.49 5.32
N CYS A 119 2.73 -10.35 5.00
CA CYS A 119 4.07 -10.27 4.45
C CYS A 119 4.81 -9.09 5.08
N THR A 120 6.07 -9.32 5.49
CA THR A 120 6.93 -8.26 6.03
C THR A 120 7.97 -7.88 4.99
N LEU A 121 8.09 -6.59 4.74
CA LEU A 121 9.07 -6.00 3.84
C LEU A 121 10.17 -5.29 4.65
N ARG A 122 11.41 -5.53 4.24
CA ARG A 122 12.56 -4.81 4.81
C ARG A 122 12.60 -3.38 4.31
N PRO A 123 13.27 -2.47 5.03
CA PRO A 123 13.52 -1.12 4.52
C PRO A 123 14.05 -1.12 3.09
N ASP A 124 13.68 -0.08 2.34
CA ASP A 124 14.12 0.18 0.96
C ASP A 124 13.73 -0.90 -0.08
N THR A 125 12.82 -1.82 0.27
CA THR A 125 12.30 -2.80 -0.69
C THR A 125 11.30 -2.13 -1.64
N PRO A 126 11.55 -2.07 -2.97
CA PRO A 126 10.56 -1.59 -3.91
C PRO A 126 9.35 -2.53 -3.93
N HIS A 127 8.16 -1.97 -3.84
CA HIS A 127 6.93 -2.76 -3.80
C HIS A 127 5.72 -1.96 -4.27
N TRP A 128 4.71 -2.68 -4.68
CA TRP A 128 3.40 -2.15 -5.03
C TRP A 128 2.35 -3.23 -4.86
N PHE A 129 1.08 -2.86 -4.81
CA PHE A 129 0.03 -3.86 -4.74
C PHE A 129 -1.28 -3.39 -5.39
N GLN A 130 -2.07 -4.34 -5.84
CA GLN A 130 -3.41 -4.11 -6.36
C GLN A 130 -4.43 -4.90 -5.54
N ALA A 131 -5.55 -4.26 -5.25
CA ALA A 131 -6.70 -4.94 -4.65
C ALA A 131 -7.36 -5.88 -5.66
N GLY A 132 -7.94 -6.95 -5.15
CA GLY A 132 -8.79 -7.83 -5.93
C GLY A 132 -10.10 -7.15 -6.37
N PRO A 133 -10.99 -7.88 -7.08
CA PRO A 133 -12.21 -7.32 -7.66
C PRO A 133 -13.25 -6.83 -6.63
N GLU A 134 -13.10 -7.20 -5.37
CA GLU A 134 -13.97 -6.75 -4.27
C GLU A 134 -13.40 -5.57 -3.48
N GLY A 135 -12.22 -5.07 -3.88
CA GLY A 135 -11.41 -4.19 -3.09
C GLY A 135 -10.66 -4.94 -1.99
N ALA A 136 -9.95 -4.22 -1.15
CA ALA A 136 -9.21 -4.80 -0.03
C ALA A 136 -9.10 -3.86 1.16
N ILE A 137 -8.87 -4.45 2.33
CA ILE A 137 -8.41 -3.74 3.53
C ILE A 137 -7.18 -4.46 4.06
N VAL A 138 -6.15 -3.69 4.29
CA VAL A 138 -4.85 -4.17 4.75
C VAL A 138 -4.44 -3.39 5.99
N SER A 139 -4.19 -4.09 7.10
CA SER A 139 -3.49 -3.46 8.23
C SER A 139 -2.00 -3.38 7.91
N GLU A 140 -1.45 -2.21 8.01
CA GLU A 140 -0.01 -1.95 7.99
C GLU A 140 0.48 -1.74 9.41
N PHE A 141 1.48 -2.52 9.79
CA PHE A 141 2.25 -2.37 11.03
C PHE A 141 3.69 -2.08 10.64
N SER A 142 4.22 -0.94 11.06
CA SER A 142 5.56 -0.55 10.62
C SER A 142 6.36 0.15 11.72
N THR A 143 7.64 0.35 11.46
CA THR A 143 8.42 1.37 12.14
C THR A 143 7.86 2.74 11.78
N LYS A 144 8.45 3.84 12.29
CA LYS A 144 7.99 5.20 11.99
C LYS A 144 7.77 5.40 10.50
N SER A 145 6.62 5.95 10.11
CA SER A 145 6.33 6.36 8.73
C SER A 145 6.73 7.82 8.52
N ILE A 146 7.48 8.07 7.44
CA ILE A 146 7.88 9.41 6.97
C ILE A 146 7.48 9.48 5.50
N ASP A 147 6.18 9.66 5.29
CA ASP A 147 5.57 9.51 3.97
C ASP A 147 6.12 10.49 2.92
N GLU A 148 6.63 11.66 3.36
CA GLU A 148 7.29 12.64 2.49
C GLU A 148 8.65 12.18 1.94
N ALA A 149 9.18 11.10 2.50
CA ALA A 149 10.44 10.50 2.07
C ALA A 149 10.27 9.30 1.15
N ASP A 150 9.04 8.90 0.90
CA ASP A 150 8.74 7.80 -0.02
C ASP A 150 9.22 8.13 -1.43
N VAL A 151 9.87 7.16 -2.06
CA VAL A 151 10.37 7.29 -3.42
C VAL A 151 9.51 6.44 -4.34
N PHE A 152 8.73 7.12 -5.17
CA PHE A 152 7.88 6.46 -6.18
C PHE A 152 8.64 6.22 -7.48
N THR A 153 8.33 5.12 -8.15
CA THR A 153 8.88 4.83 -9.49
C THR A 153 8.20 5.67 -10.57
N ASP A 154 6.93 6.00 -10.39
CA ASP A 154 6.18 6.89 -11.29
C ASP A 154 6.57 8.36 -11.03
N PRO A 155 7.21 9.05 -12.00
CA PRO A 155 7.65 10.43 -11.83
C PRO A 155 6.50 11.46 -11.83
N GLU A 156 5.29 11.07 -12.20
CA GLU A 156 4.12 11.96 -12.18
C GLU A 156 3.52 12.08 -10.77
N ILE A 157 3.85 11.17 -9.86
CA ILE A 157 3.35 11.18 -8.48
C ILE A 157 3.89 12.37 -7.71
N LYS A 158 2.97 13.04 -7.04
CA LYS A 158 3.24 14.16 -6.13
C LYS A 158 2.60 13.84 -4.77
N ARG A 159 3.42 13.82 -3.74
CA ARG A 159 2.98 13.64 -2.36
C ARG A 159 3.42 14.81 -1.49
#